data_a3362af5503ce14c265a585e09301c22
#
_entry.id   a3362af5503ce14c265a585e09301c22
#
_cell.length_a   1.000
_cell.length_b   1.000
_cell.length_c   1.000
_cell.angle_alpha   90.00
_cell.angle_beta   90.00
_cell.angle_gamma   90.00
#
_symmetry.space_group_name_H-M   'P 1'
#
loop_
_entity.id
_entity.type
_entity.pdbx_description
1 polymer ?
#
loop_
_entity_poly.entity_id
_entity_poly.type
_entity_poly.pdbx_seq_one_letter_code
_entity_poly.pdbx_strand_id
1 'polypeptide(L)'
;GKEILLITNQGNDGDILVFDRKTGKGIRKINRKGQGGEEYSYPYYITLDEDKKEMFVADYATRKILVYDLSGNFKRSFKYTDTSYYNDLFDYDRDHLITYKNYPALQENDKACHILISKQDGSVAREIRTPFKELETPIVTKDEFIVSPEFHQTYPDHTDWLLVNTSSDTIYRYSADGSISPSVVRT
;
A
#
# COMPACT_ATOMS: atom_id res chain seq x y z
N GLY A 1 -0.69 -11.19 8.17
CA GLY A 1 0.37 -12.17 8.40
C GLY A 1 -0.15 -13.57 8.67
N LYS A 2 0.74 -14.53 8.88
CA LYS A 2 0.40 -15.93 9.15
C LYS A 2 -0.06 -16.13 10.61
N GLU A 3 0.62 -15.47 11.53
CA GLU A 3 0.41 -15.59 12.98
C GLU A 3 -0.30 -14.39 13.59
N ILE A 4 -0.09 -13.20 13.02
CA ILE A 4 -0.55 -11.93 13.55
C ILE A 4 -1.53 -11.26 12.60
N LEU A 5 -2.58 -10.66 13.16
CA LEU A 5 -3.51 -9.77 12.49
C LEU A 5 -3.34 -8.37 13.07
N LEU A 6 -3.13 -7.39 12.18
CA LEU A 6 -3.12 -5.96 12.51
C LEU A 6 -4.43 -5.33 12.06
N ILE A 7 -5.03 -4.54 12.93
CA ILE A 7 -6.26 -3.80 12.63
C ILE A 7 -6.05 -2.34 13.03
N THR A 8 -6.33 -1.43 12.09
CA THR A 8 -6.43 0.00 12.39
C THR A 8 -7.87 0.38 12.65
N ASN A 9 -8.08 1.28 13.58
CA ASN A 9 -9.38 1.87 13.80
C ASN A 9 -9.59 3.04 12.80
N GLN A 10 -10.73 3.03 12.11
CA GLN A 10 -11.09 4.11 11.19
C GLN A 10 -11.39 5.44 11.90
N GLY A 11 -11.55 5.43 13.22
CA GLY A 11 -11.79 6.62 14.04
C GLY A 11 -10.61 7.60 14.13
N ASN A 12 -9.52 7.34 13.41
CA ASN A 12 -8.32 8.19 13.38
C ASN A 12 -7.72 8.51 14.76
N ASP A 13 -7.93 7.61 15.73
CA ASP A 13 -7.30 7.69 17.05
C ASP A 13 -5.82 7.30 17.03
N GLY A 14 -5.35 6.69 15.93
CA GLY A 14 -3.98 6.23 15.74
C GLY A 14 -3.72 4.85 16.33
N ASP A 15 -4.74 4.16 16.81
CA ASP A 15 -4.58 2.84 17.40
C ASP A 15 -4.34 1.76 16.33
N ILE A 16 -3.31 0.95 16.55
CA ILE A 16 -3.02 -0.28 15.82
C ILE A 16 -3.21 -1.44 16.79
N LEU A 17 -4.22 -2.23 16.55
CA LEU A 17 -4.57 -3.38 17.38
C LEU A 17 -3.87 -4.63 16.83
N VAL A 18 -3.21 -5.36 17.70
CA VAL A 18 -2.48 -6.59 17.37
C VAL A 18 -3.19 -7.78 17.99
N PHE A 19 -3.56 -8.74 17.14
CA PHE A 19 -4.25 -9.95 17.55
C PHE A 19 -3.46 -11.20 17.16
N ASP A 20 -3.58 -12.24 17.95
CA ASP A 20 -3.24 -13.59 17.53
C ASP A 20 -4.25 -14.05 16.48
N ARG A 21 -3.78 -14.37 15.28
CA ARG A 21 -4.65 -14.70 14.16
C ARG A 21 -5.39 -16.02 14.36
N LYS A 22 -4.77 -16.98 15.05
CA LYS A 22 -5.34 -18.31 15.24
C LYS A 22 -6.45 -18.32 16.28
N THR A 23 -6.25 -17.56 17.35
CA THR A 23 -7.20 -17.57 18.50
C THR A 23 -8.14 -16.37 18.51
N GLY A 24 -7.85 -15.33 17.72
CA GLY A 24 -8.54 -14.04 17.77
C GLY A 24 -8.25 -13.22 19.04
N LYS A 25 -7.35 -13.69 19.91
CA LYS A 25 -7.05 -13.01 21.17
C LYS A 25 -6.24 -11.73 20.92
N GLY A 26 -6.65 -10.63 21.55
CA GLY A 26 -5.88 -9.39 21.58
C GLY A 26 -4.54 -9.60 22.27
N ILE A 27 -3.46 -9.22 21.59
CA ILE A 27 -2.08 -9.29 22.12
C ILE A 27 -1.71 -7.95 22.73
N ARG A 28 -1.89 -6.88 21.98
CA ARG A 28 -1.56 -5.51 22.41
C ARG A 28 -2.20 -4.44 21.55
N LYS A 29 -2.14 -3.22 22.03
CA LYS A 29 -2.43 -1.99 21.30
C LYS A 29 -1.13 -1.19 21.17
N ILE A 30 -0.85 -0.70 19.97
CA ILE A 30 0.23 0.20 19.65
C ILE A 30 -0.38 1.55 19.27
N ASN A 31 0.09 2.63 19.87
CA ASN A 31 -0.27 3.99 19.46
C ASN A 31 0.99 4.85 19.47
N ARG A 32 1.33 5.35 18.29
CA ARG A 32 2.46 6.27 18.07
C ARG A 32 2.00 7.52 17.33
N LYS A 33 0.72 7.90 17.54
CA LYS A 33 0.17 9.11 16.94
C LYS A 33 0.77 10.35 17.56
N GLY A 34 1.31 11.21 16.71
CA GLY A 34 1.93 12.47 17.11
C GLY A 34 2.50 13.23 15.92
N GLN A 35 3.38 14.19 16.20
CA GLN A 35 4.03 15.03 15.17
C GLN A 35 5.55 14.94 15.20
N GLY A 36 6.10 14.07 16.01
CA GLY A 36 7.53 13.80 16.09
C GLY A 36 8.06 13.02 14.89
N GLY A 37 9.38 12.97 14.74
CA GLY A 37 10.04 12.28 13.63
C GLY A 37 9.79 10.77 13.60
N GLU A 38 9.50 10.18 14.75
CA GLU A 38 9.24 8.76 14.98
C GLU A 38 7.75 8.43 15.13
N GLU A 39 6.88 9.41 14.87
CA GLU A 39 5.44 9.33 15.08
C GLU A 39 4.70 9.47 13.74
N TYR A 40 3.55 8.80 13.62
CA TYR A 40 2.64 8.97 12.50
C TYR A 40 1.51 9.94 12.86
N SER A 41 1.09 10.73 11.89
CA SER A 41 -0.06 11.63 12.03
C SER A 41 -1.36 10.98 11.61
N TYR A 42 -1.32 10.27 10.48
CA TYR A 42 -2.46 9.60 9.87
C TYR A 42 -2.05 8.25 9.26
N PRO A 43 -2.08 7.17 10.06
CA PRO A 43 -1.74 5.84 9.58
C PRO A 43 -2.84 5.34 8.64
N TYR A 44 -2.53 5.23 7.35
CA TYR A 44 -3.52 4.88 6.33
C TYR A 44 -3.42 3.43 5.89
N TYR A 45 -2.23 2.99 5.53
CA TYR A 45 -1.96 1.59 5.21
C TYR A 45 -0.93 1.01 6.17
N ILE A 46 -1.14 -0.24 6.53
CA ILE A 46 -0.21 -0.97 7.40
C ILE A 46 0.04 -2.33 6.80
N THR A 47 1.31 -2.72 6.72
CA THR A 47 1.70 -4.08 6.36
C THR A 47 2.70 -4.65 7.34
N LEU A 48 2.79 -5.97 7.36
CA LEU A 48 3.56 -6.74 8.32
C LEU A 48 4.55 -7.64 7.58
N ASP A 49 5.83 -7.48 7.89
CA ASP A 49 6.88 -8.45 7.59
C ASP A 49 7.08 -9.32 8.85
N GLU A 50 6.47 -10.51 8.87
CA GLU A 50 6.57 -11.40 10.02
C GLU A 50 7.96 -12.00 10.20
N ASP A 51 8.67 -12.22 9.10
CA ASP A 51 10.00 -12.83 9.13
C ASP A 51 11.02 -11.88 9.79
N LYS A 52 10.96 -10.60 9.45
CA LYS A 52 11.78 -9.55 10.06
C LYS A 52 11.18 -8.97 11.35
N LYS A 53 9.95 -9.35 11.70
CA LYS A 53 9.17 -8.81 12.82
C LYS A 53 9.06 -7.29 12.76
N GLU A 54 8.75 -6.78 11.58
CA GLU A 54 8.63 -5.37 11.28
C GLU A 54 7.22 -5.02 10.80
N MET A 55 6.72 -3.89 11.26
CA MET A 55 5.47 -3.29 10.84
C MET A 55 5.78 -2.01 10.09
N PHE A 56 5.26 -1.89 8.88
CA PHE A 56 5.37 -0.71 8.03
C PHE A 56 4.07 0.07 8.06
N VAL A 57 4.14 1.34 8.44
CA VAL A 57 2.99 2.23 8.57
C VAL A 57 3.12 3.36 7.56
N ALA A 58 2.27 3.37 6.54
CA ALA A 58 2.21 4.46 5.59
C ALA A 58 1.41 5.63 6.19
N ASP A 59 2.09 6.72 6.47
CA ASP A 59 1.48 7.98 6.94
C ASP A 59 1.13 8.86 5.73
N TYR A 60 -0.15 8.94 5.44
CA TYR A 60 -0.66 9.70 4.32
C TYR A 60 -0.36 11.20 4.43
N ALA A 61 -0.48 11.77 5.62
CA ALA A 61 -0.34 13.21 5.84
C ALA A 61 1.11 13.70 5.62
N THR A 62 2.09 12.91 6.03
CA THR A 62 3.50 13.28 5.93
C THR A 62 4.21 12.63 4.75
N ARG A 63 3.53 11.77 4.01
CA ARG A 63 4.08 10.99 2.88
C ARG A 63 5.36 10.25 3.26
N LYS A 64 5.27 9.51 4.36
CA LYS A 64 6.34 8.67 4.89
C LYS A 64 5.85 7.26 5.12
N ILE A 65 6.78 6.33 5.10
CA ILE A 65 6.60 5.02 5.71
C ILE A 65 7.47 4.99 6.97
N LEU A 66 6.83 4.71 8.10
CA LEU A 66 7.50 4.50 9.37
C LEU A 66 7.56 3.01 9.65
N VAL A 67 8.69 2.57 10.16
CA VAL A 67 8.94 1.16 10.46
C VAL A 67 9.11 0.98 11.96
N TYR A 68 8.33 0.08 12.51
CA TYR A 68 8.35 -0.28 13.92
C TYR A 68 8.60 -1.78 14.09
N ASP A 69 9.08 -2.18 15.24
CA ASP A 69 8.98 -3.58 15.65
C ASP A 69 7.54 -3.91 16.09
N LEU A 70 7.26 -5.18 16.33
CA LEU A 70 5.94 -5.63 16.77
C LEU A 70 5.57 -5.21 18.20
N SER A 71 6.48 -4.58 18.92
CA SER A 71 6.23 -3.93 20.22
C SER A 71 5.90 -2.46 20.08
N GLY A 72 6.02 -1.89 18.87
CA GLY A 72 5.79 -0.47 18.58
C GLY A 72 7.02 0.41 18.80
N ASN A 73 8.22 -0.16 18.94
CA ASN A 73 9.44 0.61 18.99
C ASN A 73 9.83 1.05 17.58
N PHE A 74 10.16 2.34 17.43
CA PHE A 74 10.60 2.89 16.14
C PHE A 74 11.94 2.30 15.72
N LYS A 75 12.08 2.01 14.44
CA LYS A 75 13.31 1.49 13.82
C LYS A 75 13.90 2.46 12.81
N ARG A 76 13.10 2.94 11.87
CA ARG A 76 13.49 3.87 10.82
C ARG A 76 12.26 4.46 10.12
N SER A 77 12.47 5.45 9.29
CA SER A 77 11.46 5.95 8.37
C SER A 77 12.09 6.40 7.06
N PHE A 78 11.29 6.41 5.99
CA PHE A 78 11.68 6.96 4.70
C PHE A 78 10.50 7.66 4.04
N LYS A 79 10.80 8.69 3.25
CA LYS A 79 9.81 9.46 2.51
C LYS A 79 9.44 8.76 1.22
N TYR A 80 8.27 9.06 0.68
CA TYR A 80 7.94 8.74 -0.70
C TYR A 80 8.92 9.44 -1.64
N THR A 81 9.22 8.82 -2.78
CA THR A 81 10.32 9.26 -3.64
C THR A 81 10.08 10.59 -4.36
N ASP A 82 8.80 11.00 -4.47
CA ASP A 82 8.38 12.21 -5.18
C ASP A 82 7.07 12.78 -4.62
N THR A 83 6.31 13.53 -5.42
CA THR A 83 5.02 14.10 -5.04
C THR A 83 3.87 13.08 -5.07
N SER A 84 4.13 11.83 -5.43
CA SER A 84 3.13 10.77 -5.51
C SER A 84 2.54 10.39 -4.16
N TYR A 85 1.42 9.69 -4.20
CA TYR A 85 0.84 8.96 -3.08
C TYR A 85 0.97 7.48 -3.32
N TYR A 86 1.11 6.72 -2.24
CA TYR A 86 1.12 5.27 -2.28
C TYR A 86 -0.26 4.79 -1.83
N ASN A 87 -0.97 4.18 -2.78
CA ASN A 87 -2.26 3.54 -2.53
C ASN A 87 -2.00 2.07 -2.33
N ASP A 88 -2.52 1.52 -1.23
CA ASP A 88 -2.17 0.21 -0.71
C ASP A 88 -0.69 0.07 -0.24
N LEU A 89 -0.39 -0.98 0.45
CA LEU A 89 0.98 -1.33 0.85
C LEU A 89 1.00 -2.78 1.29
N PHE A 90 1.79 -3.60 0.61
CA PHE A 90 1.91 -5.02 0.95
C PHE A 90 3.35 -5.48 1.06
N ASP A 91 3.56 -6.49 1.88
CA ASP A 91 4.81 -7.23 1.95
C ASP A 91 4.96 -8.09 0.69
N TYR A 92 5.98 -7.77 -0.13
CA TYR A 92 6.17 -8.44 -1.42
C TYR A 92 7.13 -9.62 -1.31
N ASP A 93 8.36 -9.35 -0.89
CA ASP A 93 9.40 -10.34 -0.71
C ASP A 93 10.30 -9.96 0.49
N ARG A 94 11.43 -10.66 0.62
CA ARG A 94 12.37 -10.40 1.70
C ARG A 94 12.80 -8.94 1.82
N ASP A 95 12.97 -8.24 0.70
CA ASP A 95 13.63 -6.94 0.67
C ASP A 95 12.73 -5.81 0.16
N HIS A 96 11.55 -6.13 -0.38
CA HIS A 96 10.66 -5.17 -1.02
C HIS A 96 9.23 -5.18 -0.48
N LEU A 97 8.60 -4.02 -0.57
CA LEU A 97 7.16 -3.83 -0.48
C LEU A 97 6.62 -3.57 -1.89
N ILE A 98 5.35 -3.93 -2.14
CA ILE A 98 4.61 -3.55 -3.34
C ILE A 98 3.56 -2.52 -2.98
N THR A 99 3.41 -1.49 -3.81
CA THR A 99 2.41 -0.43 -3.67
C THR A 99 2.03 0.12 -5.06
N TYR A 100 0.86 0.74 -5.15
CA TYR A 100 0.49 1.50 -6.32
C TYR A 100 0.87 2.98 -6.12
N LYS A 101 1.71 3.49 -7.01
CA LYS A 101 2.14 4.89 -7.04
C LYS A 101 1.16 5.70 -7.86
N ASN A 102 0.47 6.63 -7.22
CA ASN A 102 -0.51 7.51 -7.84
C ASN A 102 -0.11 8.98 -7.68
N TYR A 103 -0.58 9.87 -8.55
CA TYR A 103 -0.31 11.29 -8.51
C TYR A 103 -1.58 12.09 -8.21
N PRO A 104 -1.46 13.27 -7.54
CA PRO A 104 -2.61 14.14 -7.36
C PRO A 104 -3.22 14.50 -8.71
N ALA A 105 -4.53 14.44 -8.78
CA ALA A 105 -5.37 14.58 -9.97
C ALA A 105 -4.80 15.44 -11.11
N LEU A 106 -4.85 14.90 -12.33
CA LEU A 106 -4.68 15.58 -13.62
C LEU A 106 -3.26 15.88 -14.12
N GLN A 107 -2.19 15.66 -13.37
CA GLN A 107 -0.88 16.15 -13.84
C GLN A 107 0.10 15.09 -14.33
N GLU A 108 -0.02 13.85 -13.94
CA GLU A 108 0.98 12.83 -14.29
C GLU A 108 0.41 11.38 -14.28
N ASN A 109 -0.83 11.19 -14.74
CA ASN A 109 -1.46 9.85 -14.75
C ASN A 109 -0.68 8.82 -15.58
N ASP A 110 0.08 9.27 -16.58
CA ASP A 110 0.96 8.42 -17.38
C ASP A 110 2.13 7.82 -16.58
N LYS A 111 2.44 8.39 -15.43
CA LYS A 111 3.47 7.90 -14.51
C LYS A 111 2.94 6.99 -13.39
N ALA A 112 1.63 6.92 -13.23
CA ALA A 112 1.02 6.06 -12.23
C ALA A 112 1.25 4.59 -12.58
N CYS A 113 1.72 3.79 -11.61
CA CYS A 113 1.98 2.38 -11.81
C CYS A 113 2.21 1.67 -10.47
N HIS A 114 2.16 0.36 -10.48
CA HIS A 114 2.67 -0.41 -9.35
C HIS A 114 4.20 -0.30 -9.28
N ILE A 115 4.72 -0.25 -8.07
CA ILE A 115 6.17 -0.19 -7.82
C ILE A 115 6.58 -1.16 -6.72
N LEU A 116 7.78 -1.68 -6.84
CA LEU A 116 8.49 -2.32 -5.74
C LEU A 116 9.41 -1.29 -5.11
N ILE A 117 9.31 -1.15 -3.80
CA ILE A 117 10.18 -0.25 -3.01
C ILE A 117 10.98 -1.04 -2.00
N SER A 118 12.20 -0.59 -1.75
CA SER A 118 13.09 -1.17 -0.75
C SER A 118 12.50 -1.00 0.66
N LYS A 119 12.47 -2.07 1.45
CA LYS A 119 12.10 -2.04 2.87
C LYS A 119 13.08 -1.26 3.72
N GLN A 120 14.31 -1.05 3.22
CA GLN A 120 15.37 -0.39 3.96
C GLN A 120 15.25 1.13 3.94
N ASP A 121 15.01 1.70 2.75
CA ASP A 121 15.12 3.15 2.51
C ASP A 121 14.01 3.73 1.61
N GLY A 122 13.10 2.88 1.11
CA GLY A 122 12.01 3.29 0.24
C GLY A 122 12.39 3.60 -1.20
N SER A 123 13.64 3.36 -1.60
CA SER A 123 14.06 3.53 -2.99
C SER A 123 13.26 2.63 -3.93
N VAL A 124 12.92 3.13 -5.12
CA VAL A 124 12.18 2.36 -6.12
C VAL A 124 13.12 1.34 -6.75
N ALA A 125 12.84 0.06 -6.50
CA ALA A 125 13.59 -1.04 -7.08
C ALA A 125 13.09 -1.42 -8.48
N ARG A 126 11.77 -1.30 -8.72
CA ARG A 126 11.15 -1.64 -10.01
C ARG A 126 9.83 -0.91 -10.19
N GLU A 127 9.56 -0.45 -11.42
CA GLU A 127 8.23 -0.05 -11.87
C GLU A 127 7.58 -1.23 -12.60
N ILE A 128 6.30 -1.45 -12.31
CA ILE A 128 5.48 -2.53 -12.88
C ILE A 128 4.37 -1.86 -13.66
N ARG A 129 4.52 -1.81 -14.99
CA ARG A 129 3.54 -1.18 -15.88
C ARG A 129 2.73 -2.26 -16.56
N THR A 130 1.43 -2.17 -16.44
CA THR A 130 0.50 -3.04 -17.17
C THR A 130 0.51 -2.66 -18.66
N PRO A 131 0.36 -3.63 -19.56
CA PRO A 131 0.50 -3.40 -21.01
C PRO A 131 -0.76 -2.79 -21.66
N PHE A 132 -1.58 -2.07 -20.91
CA PHE A 132 -2.75 -1.40 -21.47
C PHE A 132 -2.66 0.12 -21.21
N LYS A 133 -3.28 0.88 -22.10
CA LYS A 133 -3.48 2.31 -21.89
C LYS A 133 -4.68 2.50 -20.98
N GLU A 134 -4.48 3.18 -19.87
CA GLU A 134 -5.59 3.54 -18.99
C GLU A 134 -6.61 4.37 -19.79
N LEU A 135 -7.88 3.99 -19.68
CA LEU A 135 -8.96 4.80 -20.20
C LEU A 135 -9.07 6.04 -19.29
N GLU A 136 -9.11 7.22 -19.89
CA GLU A 136 -9.44 8.42 -19.17
C GLU A 136 -10.85 8.27 -18.58
N THR A 137 -10.94 8.09 -17.28
CA THR A 137 -12.22 8.07 -16.59
C THR A 137 -12.77 9.49 -16.52
N PRO A 138 -13.97 9.76 -17.00
CA PRO A 138 -14.53 11.09 -16.91
C PRO A 138 -14.68 11.49 -15.43
N ILE A 139 -14.12 12.64 -15.08
CA ILE A 139 -14.37 13.26 -13.79
C ILE A 139 -15.83 13.71 -13.79
N VAL A 140 -16.66 13.06 -12.99
CA VAL A 140 -18.05 13.45 -12.81
C VAL A 140 -18.12 14.43 -11.64
N THR A 141 -18.36 15.70 -11.94
CA THR A 141 -18.70 16.70 -10.92
C THR A 141 -20.22 16.72 -10.74
N LYS A 142 -20.67 16.37 -9.56
CA LYS A 142 -22.06 16.53 -9.15
C LYS A 142 -22.10 17.20 -7.78
N ASP A 143 -22.81 18.31 -7.69
CA ASP A 143 -23.07 19.04 -6.43
C ASP A 143 -21.78 19.36 -5.63
N GLU A 144 -20.74 19.89 -6.30
CA GLU A 144 -19.44 20.26 -5.72
C GLU A 144 -18.56 19.07 -5.28
N PHE A 145 -18.97 17.83 -5.51
CA PHE A 145 -18.17 16.66 -5.26
C PHE A 145 -17.46 16.18 -6.54
N ILE A 146 -16.16 15.97 -6.44
CA ILE A 146 -15.39 15.31 -7.50
C ILE A 146 -15.42 13.81 -7.19
N VAL A 147 -16.03 13.03 -8.06
CA VAL A 147 -15.98 11.57 -7.98
C VAL A 147 -15.00 11.10 -9.04
N SER A 148 -13.85 10.59 -8.59
CA SER A 148 -12.98 9.81 -9.46
C SER A 148 -13.35 8.35 -9.31
N PRO A 149 -13.83 7.69 -10.36
CA PRO A 149 -14.15 6.27 -10.35
C PRO A 149 -12.89 5.38 -10.47
N GLU A 150 -11.71 5.98 -10.57
CA GLU A 150 -10.47 5.21 -10.65
C GLU A 150 -10.19 4.50 -9.34
N PHE A 151 -10.06 3.20 -9.43
CA PHE A 151 -9.80 2.35 -8.31
C PHE A 151 -8.74 1.32 -8.68
N HIS A 152 -7.63 1.37 -7.97
CA HIS A 152 -6.53 0.44 -8.11
C HIS A 152 -6.48 -0.46 -6.88
N GLN A 153 -6.36 -1.75 -7.09
CA GLN A 153 -6.18 -2.72 -6.02
C GLN A 153 -5.13 -3.73 -6.39
N THR A 154 -4.41 -4.14 -5.36
CA THR A 154 -3.37 -5.15 -5.44
C THR A 154 -3.76 -6.29 -4.51
N TYR A 155 -3.83 -7.51 -5.03
CA TYR A 155 -4.17 -8.68 -4.23
C TYR A 155 -3.07 -9.73 -4.33
N PRO A 156 -2.61 -10.28 -3.20
CA PRO A 156 -1.73 -11.44 -3.22
C PRO A 156 -2.52 -12.67 -3.69
N ASP A 157 -1.93 -13.43 -4.61
CA ASP A 157 -2.45 -14.69 -5.12
C ASP A 157 -1.36 -15.75 -5.12
N HIS A 158 -1.22 -16.48 -4.03
CA HIS A 158 -0.14 -17.43 -3.76
C HIS A 158 1.24 -16.75 -3.77
N THR A 159 2.05 -16.99 -4.79
CA THR A 159 3.37 -16.35 -5.00
C THR A 159 3.31 -15.15 -5.94
N ASP A 160 2.16 -14.92 -6.55
CA ASP A 160 1.90 -13.90 -7.55
C ASP A 160 1.03 -12.78 -7.00
N TRP A 161 0.80 -11.77 -7.83
CA TRP A 161 -0.04 -10.62 -7.49
C TRP A 161 -1.05 -10.34 -8.59
N LEU A 162 -2.29 -10.09 -8.20
CA LEU A 162 -3.32 -9.61 -9.11
C LEU A 162 -3.35 -8.08 -9.06
N LEU A 163 -3.15 -7.48 -10.23
CA LEU A 163 -3.18 -6.03 -10.42
C LEU A 163 -4.52 -5.67 -11.06
N VAL A 164 -5.36 -4.97 -10.29
CA VAL A 164 -6.72 -4.61 -10.68
C VAL A 164 -6.80 -3.11 -10.89
N ASN A 165 -7.37 -2.71 -12.03
CA ASN A 165 -7.69 -1.33 -12.32
C ASN A 165 -9.09 -1.27 -12.91
N THR A 166 -9.96 -0.38 -12.39
CA THR A 166 -11.35 -0.24 -12.86
C THR A 166 -11.44 0.32 -14.26
N SER A 167 -10.40 1.01 -14.75
CA SER A 167 -10.32 1.52 -16.13
C SER A 167 -9.96 0.42 -17.15
N SER A 168 -9.63 -0.78 -16.68
CA SER A 168 -9.26 -1.92 -17.54
C SER A 168 -10.34 -2.99 -17.50
N ASP A 169 -10.58 -3.62 -18.64
CA ASP A 169 -11.38 -4.85 -18.74
C ASP A 169 -10.58 -6.10 -18.35
N THR A 170 -9.29 -5.95 -18.06
CA THR A 170 -8.37 -7.04 -17.79
C THR A 170 -7.75 -6.90 -16.41
N ILE A 171 -7.80 -7.98 -15.63
CA ILE A 171 -7.00 -8.15 -14.42
C ILE A 171 -5.70 -8.81 -14.83
N TYR A 172 -4.59 -8.19 -14.48
CA TYR A 172 -3.27 -8.72 -14.79
C TYR A 172 -2.68 -9.48 -13.61
N ARG A 173 -1.94 -10.53 -13.92
CA ARG A 173 -1.11 -11.29 -12.99
C ARG A 173 0.33 -10.82 -13.14
N TYR A 174 0.93 -10.43 -12.02
CA TYR A 174 2.35 -10.16 -11.91
C TYR A 174 3.01 -11.31 -11.15
N SER A 175 3.85 -12.06 -11.82
CA SER A 175 4.45 -13.27 -11.28
C SER A 175 5.81 -13.01 -10.64
N ALA A 176 6.26 -13.95 -9.81
CA ALA A 176 7.53 -13.85 -9.08
C ALA A 176 8.76 -13.71 -9.99
N ASP A 177 8.68 -14.16 -11.25
CA ASP A 177 9.73 -13.98 -12.26
C ASP A 177 9.74 -12.58 -12.89
N GLY A 178 8.78 -11.74 -12.52
CA GLY A 178 8.60 -10.38 -13.03
C GLY A 178 7.80 -10.28 -14.32
N SER A 179 7.21 -11.38 -14.79
CA SER A 179 6.33 -11.38 -15.97
C SER A 179 4.94 -10.82 -15.63
N ILE A 180 4.30 -10.20 -16.62
CA ILE A 180 2.93 -9.72 -16.54
C ILE A 180 2.11 -10.44 -17.60
N SER A 181 0.98 -11.02 -17.20
CA SER A 181 0.07 -11.72 -18.10
C SER A 181 -1.40 -11.44 -17.76
N PRO A 182 -2.31 -11.46 -18.72
CA PRO A 182 -3.74 -11.42 -18.46
C PRO A 182 -4.17 -12.60 -17.58
N SER A 183 -4.94 -12.34 -16.53
CA SER A 183 -5.49 -13.38 -15.65
C SER A 183 -7.00 -13.53 -15.85
N VAL A 184 -7.72 -12.42 -15.90
CA VAL A 184 -9.17 -12.39 -16.15
C VAL A 184 -9.44 -11.27 -17.14
N VAL A 185 -10.18 -11.59 -18.20
CA VAL A 185 -10.63 -10.61 -19.20
C VAL A 185 -12.15 -10.56 -19.16
N ARG A 186 -12.71 -9.36 -19.01
CA ARG A 186 -14.14 -9.12 -19.11
C ARG A 186 -14.52 -9.12 -20.60
N THR A 187 -15.36 -10.02 -20.98
CA THR A 187 -15.95 -10.11 -22.33
C THR A 187 -17.33 -9.48 -22.37
#